data_a337f2857939b001d4492a6c7b930b29
#
_entry.id   a337f2857939b001d4492a6c7b930b29
#
_cell.length_a   1.000
_cell.length_b   1.000
_cell.length_c   1.000
_cell.angle_alpha   90.00
_cell.angle_beta   90.00
_cell.angle_gamma   90.00
#
_symmetry.space_group_name_H-M   'P 1'
#
loop_
_entity.id
_entity.type
_entity.pdbx_description
1 polymer ?
#
loop_
_entity_poly.entity_id
_entity_poly.type
_entity_poly.pdbx_seq_one_letter_code
_entity_poly.pdbx_strand_id
1 'polypeptide(L)'
;MKKIMNRGIVLSVAILATSTLFAQNGIEKALAEIEANNTTLKAMQKTVEAQKRANHADNALADPEVGVNRLWGDPSSIGNRTDVSVSQEFDIPTISGAKARVARRRDDMVDWQYKSERVSVLLEAKQALIDVVYYNRYIAELERRKNHADAICKAQKRSLEAGAGNRLEYNNVSLSLSQVEAEMKKAVTERQSLLTQLSRLNGGQPLSLTDTEYVLPELPSDFDSWYMQVSSAHPSVGYAESQTAMSRSQLSAARQSALPSISLGYMSEKTRGEQVQGVTVGLSVPLWSSGRRIKQAKRESEAADAMRDDAKGQLRGLLYERYLRAKGLAEAAEASKKALAEADNSQLLTKALKAGEISLVEYLVGLSYYYDAIDNVLTTERESQKACAELTDFLL
;
A
#
# COMPACT_ATOMS: atom_id res chain seq x y z
N MET A 1 37.14 -41.57 9.78
CA MET A 1 37.99 -40.39 10.02
C MET A 1 37.49 -39.21 9.16
N LYS A 2 37.31 -38.07 9.81
CA LYS A 2 37.05 -36.71 9.31
C LYS A 2 35.72 -36.43 8.58
N LYS A 3 34.73 -36.01 9.38
CA LYS A 3 33.63 -35.08 9.04
C LYS A 3 34.23 -33.78 8.52
N ILE A 4 33.81 -33.33 7.34
CA ILE A 4 33.96 -31.95 6.91
C ILE A 4 32.56 -31.33 6.99
N MET A 5 32.41 -30.49 7.97
CA MET A 5 31.21 -29.69 8.26
C MET A 5 31.29 -28.43 7.43
N ASN A 6 30.48 -28.33 6.36
CA ASN A 6 30.34 -27.11 5.59
C ASN A 6 29.46 -26.10 6.37
N ARG A 7 30.10 -25.14 7.03
CA ARG A 7 29.47 -23.99 7.65
C ARG A 7 29.10 -23.03 6.54
N GLY A 8 27.82 -23.00 6.17
CA GLY A 8 27.24 -21.91 5.41
C GLY A 8 27.30 -20.63 6.25
N ILE A 9 28.07 -19.65 5.77
CA ILE A 9 28.14 -18.30 6.32
C ILE A 9 26.82 -17.63 5.94
N VAL A 10 25.89 -17.56 6.88
CA VAL A 10 24.75 -16.66 6.82
C VAL A 10 25.31 -15.26 7.09
N LEU A 11 25.50 -14.50 6.03
CA LEU A 11 25.81 -13.06 6.12
C LEU A 11 24.52 -12.37 6.61
N SER A 12 24.37 -12.28 7.92
CA SER A 12 23.39 -11.39 8.54
C SER A 12 23.86 -9.96 8.30
N VAL A 13 23.28 -9.27 7.31
CA VAL A 13 23.37 -7.83 7.20
C VAL A 13 22.60 -7.28 8.41
N ALA A 14 23.32 -7.07 9.49
CA ALA A 14 22.86 -6.26 10.61
C ALA A 14 22.82 -4.82 10.08
N ILE A 15 21.65 -4.37 9.62
CA ILE A 15 21.35 -2.96 9.53
C ILE A 15 21.46 -2.45 10.96
N LEU A 16 22.57 -1.80 11.27
CA LEU A 16 22.74 -0.99 12.47
C LEU A 16 21.70 0.14 12.37
N ALA A 17 20.49 -0.14 12.82
CA ALA A 17 19.58 0.89 13.26
C ALA A 17 20.26 1.56 14.47
N THR A 18 21.07 2.59 14.20
CA THR A 18 21.40 3.59 15.20
C THR A 18 20.07 4.20 15.62
N SER A 19 19.51 3.66 16.66
CA SER A 19 18.42 4.27 17.39
C SER A 19 18.93 5.57 18.03
N THR A 20 19.01 6.63 17.22
CA THR A 20 18.91 7.98 17.72
C THR A 20 17.52 8.05 18.33
N LEU A 21 17.46 8.17 19.64
CA LEU A 21 16.28 8.55 20.42
C LEU A 21 15.88 9.98 20.03
N PHE A 22 15.44 10.16 18.79
CA PHE A 22 14.65 11.32 18.41
C PHE A 22 13.21 11.03 18.88
N ALA A 23 12.61 12.01 19.49
CA ALA A 23 11.18 12.02 19.78
C ALA A 23 10.45 11.47 18.55
N GLN A 24 9.78 10.34 18.70
CA GLN A 24 9.10 9.65 17.62
C GLN A 24 8.12 10.65 17.01
N ASN A 25 8.33 11.03 15.75
CA ASN A 25 7.50 12.00 15.05
C ASN A 25 6.03 11.59 15.23
N GLY A 26 5.15 12.54 15.57
CA GLY A 26 3.73 12.26 15.78
C GLY A 26 3.07 11.54 14.59
N ILE A 27 3.52 11.82 13.38
CA ILE A 27 3.07 11.12 12.14
C ILE A 27 3.40 9.63 12.20
N GLU A 28 4.64 9.24 12.53
CA GLU A 28 5.05 7.83 12.54
C GLU A 28 4.32 7.05 13.64
N LYS A 29 4.12 7.66 14.80
CA LYS A 29 3.32 7.09 15.89
C LYS A 29 1.86 6.89 15.48
N ALA A 30 1.27 7.88 14.84
CA ALA A 30 -0.10 7.81 14.33
C ALA A 30 -0.27 6.75 13.23
N LEU A 31 0.71 6.60 12.33
CA LEU A 31 0.72 5.54 11.33
C LEU A 31 0.76 4.15 11.95
N ALA A 32 1.60 3.94 12.94
CA ALA A 32 1.67 2.66 13.65
C ALA A 32 0.36 2.32 14.39
N GLU A 33 -0.30 3.32 14.97
CA GLU A 33 -1.61 3.16 15.60
C GLU A 33 -2.69 2.81 14.56
N ILE A 34 -2.72 3.51 13.42
CA ILE A 34 -3.64 3.22 12.31
C ILE A 34 -3.41 1.81 11.78
N GLU A 35 -2.17 1.41 11.54
CA GLU A 35 -1.86 0.06 11.06
C GLU A 35 -2.40 -1.02 12.01
N ALA A 36 -2.20 -0.85 13.31
CA ALA A 36 -2.67 -1.78 14.32
C ALA A 36 -4.21 -1.85 14.42
N ASN A 37 -4.91 -0.75 14.19
CA ASN A 37 -6.35 -0.64 14.41
C ASN A 37 -7.18 -0.79 13.12
N ASN A 38 -6.58 -0.60 11.94
CA ASN A 38 -7.29 -0.55 10.66
C ASN A 38 -8.08 -1.83 10.38
N THR A 39 -9.39 -1.67 10.23
CA THR A 39 -10.31 -2.81 10.02
C THR A 39 -10.18 -3.41 8.63
N THR A 40 -9.83 -2.61 7.62
CA THR A 40 -9.58 -3.08 6.24
C THR A 40 -8.36 -3.98 6.20
N LEU A 41 -7.26 -3.59 6.83
CA LEU A 41 -6.06 -4.43 6.90
C LEU A 41 -6.32 -5.75 7.65
N LYS A 42 -7.08 -5.70 8.75
CA LYS A 42 -7.48 -6.91 9.49
C LYS A 42 -8.36 -7.84 8.63
N ALA A 43 -9.31 -7.28 7.87
CA ALA A 43 -10.15 -8.05 6.96
C ALA A 43 -9.32 -8.67 5.83
N MET A 44 -8.39 -7.91 5.25
CA MET A 44 -7.47 -8.41 4.23
C MET A 44 -6.59 -9.56 4.74
N GLN A 45 -6.06 -9.48 5.96
CA GLN A 45 -5.31 -10.60 6.57
C GLN A 45 -6.15 -11.89 6.64
N LYS A 46 -7.42 -11.78 7.00
CA LYS A 46 -8.34 -12.94 6.99
C LYS A 46 -8.59 -13.47 5.58
N THR A 47 -8.69 -12.57 4.60
CA THR A 47 -8.81 -12.95 3.18
C THR A 47 -7.55 -13.69 2.70
N VAL A 48 -6.36 -13.21 3.06
CA VAL A 48 -5.09 -13.87 2.78
C VAL A 48 -5.06 -15.29 3.37
N GLU A 49 -5.43 -15.44 4.65
CA GLU A 49 -5.51 -16.77 5.30
C GLU A 49 -6.47 -17.71 4.55
N ALA A 50 -7.64 -17.21 4.13
CA ALA A 50 -8.63 -17.98 3.39
C ALA A 50 -8.11 -18.39 2.00
N GLN A 51 -7.49 -17.45 1.26
CA GLN A 51 -6.91 -17.73 -0.06
C GLN A 51 -5.76 -18.75 0.01
N LYS A 52 -4.88 -18.64 1.01
CA LYS A 52 -3.81 -19.63 1.25
C LYS A 52 -4.40 -21.02 1.52
N ARG A 53 -5.46 -21.12 2.32
CA ARG A 53 -6.17 -22.40 2.52
C ARG A 53 -6.74 -22.95 1.22
N ALA A 54 -7.38 -22.08 0.40
CA ALA A 54 -7.92 -22.46 -0.91
C ALA A 54 -6.81 -22.93 -1.87
N ASN A 55 -5.65 -22.24 -1.89
CA ASN A 55 -4.51 -22.63 -2.74
C ASN A 55 -4.01 -24.05 -2.44
N HIS A 56 -4.16 -24.53 -1.20
CA HIS A 56 -3.72 -25.85 -0.78
C HIS A 56 -4.82 -26.90 -0.85
N ALA A 57 -6.06 -26.56 -1.11
CA ALA A 57 -7.20 -27.50 -1.15
C ALA A 57 -6.98 -28.61 -2.21
N ASP A 58 -6.41 -28.26 -3.36
CA ASP A 58 -6.17 -29.18 -4.46
C ASP A 58 -4.91 -30.05 -4.30
N ASN A 59 -4.19 -29.96 -3.17
CA ASN A 59 -2.95 -30.71 -2.95
C ASN A 59 -3.20 -32.11 -2.36
N ALA A 60 -4.43 -32.42 -2.00
CA ALA A 60 -4.81 -33.74 -1.52
C ALA A 60 -4.71 -34.80 -2.63
N LEU A 61 -4.51 -36.03 -2.24
CA LEU A 61 -4.74 -37.16 -3.14
C LEU A 61 -6.23 -37.16 -3.57
N ALA A 62 -6.52 -37.71 -4.73
CA ALA A 62 -7.89 -37.97 -5.13
C ALA A 62 -8.60 -38.80 -4.04
N ASP A 63 -9.88 -38.56 -3.84
CA ASP A 63 -10.65 -39.33 -2.86
C ASP A 63 -10.72 -40.80 -3.28
N PRO A 64 -10.74 -41.74 -2.32
CA PRO A 64 -10.98 -43.15 -2.63
C PRO A 64 -12.36 -43.34 -3.28
N GLU A 65 -12.39 -44.05 -4.38
CA GLU A 65 -13.65 -44.39 -5.06
C GLU A 65 -14.17 -45.73 -4.55
N VAL A 66 -15.43 -45.77 -4.09
CA VAL A 66 -16.10 -46.98 -3.66
C VAL A 66 -17.24 -47.25 -4.64
N GLY A 67 -17.16 -48.36 -5.33
CA GLY A 67 -18.18 -48.82 -6.29
C GLY A 67 -18.93 -50.04 -5.76
N VAL A 68 -20.24 -50.04 -5.95
CA VAL A 68 -21.06 -51.26 -5.72
C VAL A 68 -21.94 -51.44 -6.94
N ASN A 69 -21.76 -52.56 -7.64
CA ASN A 69 -22.56 -52.94 -8.80
C ASN A 69 -23.40 -54.17 -8.46
N ARG A 70 -24.68 -54.13 -8.79
CA ARG A 70 -25.57 -55.30 -8.73
C ARG A 70 -26.13 -55.56 -10.12
N LEU A 71 -25.85 -56.72 -10.64
CA LEU A 71 -26.24 -57.18 -11.94
C LEU A 71 -27.26 -58.32 -11.80
N TRP A 72 -28.28 -58.32 -12.63
CA TRP A 72 -29.28 -59.38 -12.72
C TRP A 72 -29.05 -60.23 -13.95
N GLY A 73 -28.97 -61.53 -13.75
CA GLY A 73 -28.75 -62.45 -14.84
C GLY A 73 -30.06 -62.71 -15.63
N ASP A 74 -29.96 -62.73 -16.97
CA ASP A 74 -31.01 -63.15 -17.90
C ASP A 74 -30.39 -64.19 -18.87
N PRO A 75 -30.86 -65.46 -18.89
CA PRO A 75 -31.92 -66.03 -18.06
C PRO A 75 -31.56 -66.11 -16.57
N SER A 76 -32.59 -66.16 -15.70
CA SER A 76 -32.43 -66.17 -14.23
C SER A 76 -31.56 -67.34 -13.71
N SER A 77 -31.33 -68.37 -14.50
CA SER A 77 -30.43 -69.48 -14.20
C SER A 77 -28.97 -69.07 -14.01
N ILE A 78 -28.53 -67.93 -14.60
CA ILE A 78 -27.21 -67.37 -14.44
C ILE A 78 -27.00 -66.84 -13.00
N GLY A 79 -28.08 -66.42 -12.36
CA GLY A 79 -28.06 -65.83 -11.01
C GLY A 79 -27.68 -64.33 -11.04
N ASN A 80 -27.74 -63.70 -9.86
CA ASN A 80 -27.36 -62.30 -9.67
C ASN A 80 -25.91 -62.22 -9.25
N ARG A 81 -25.25 -61.13 -9.70
CA ARG A 81 -23.88 -60.81 -9.34
C ARG A 81 -23.83 -59.49 -8.56
N THR A 82 -23.00 -59.45 -7.55
CA THR A 82 -22.72 -58.24 -6.79
C THR A 82 -21.22 -58.01 -6.76
N ASP A 83 -20.77 -56.85 -7.23
CA ASP A 83 -19.38 -56.43 -7.23
C ASP A 83 -19.21 -55.26 -6.23
N VAL A 84 -18.19 -55.34 -5.41
CA VAL A 84 -17.76 -54.26 -4.53
C VAL A 84 -16.31 -53.93 -4.88
N SER A 85 -16.03 -52.67 -5.12
CA SER A 85 -14.69 -52.21 -5.41
C SER A 85 -14.33 -50.98 -4.57
N VAL A 86 -13.06 -50.91 -4.18
CA VAL A 86 -12.47 -49.69 -3.58
C VAL A 86 -11.19 -49.42 -4.34
N SER A 87 -11.03 -48.21 -4.84
CA SER A 87 -9.84 -47.80 -5.57
C SER A 87 -9.33 -46.43 -5.15
N GLN A 88 -8.01 -46.28 -5.17
CA GLN A 88 -7.31 -45.02 -4.90
C GLN A 88 -6.44 -44.67 -6.08
N GLU A 89 -6.62 -43.48 -6.63
CA GLU A 89 -5.77 -42.92 -7.70
C GLU A 89 -4.59 -42.14 -7.10
N PHE A 90 -3.42 -42.28 -7.72
CA PHE A 90 -2.19 -41.61 -7.39
C PHE A 90 -1.67 -40.88 -8.63
N ASP A 91 -1.78 -39.56 -8.67
CA ASP A 91 -1.25 -38.72 -9.75
C ASP A 91 0.17 -38.24 -9.45
N ILE A 92 1.03 -38.24 -10.46
CA ILE A 92 2.45 -37.87 -10.30
C ILE A 92 2.64 -36.42 -9.80
N PRO A 93 1.88 -35.41 -10.28
CA PRO A 93 2.02 -34.04 -9.76
C PRO A 93 1.76 -33.90 -8.27
N THR A 94 0.85 -34.68 -7.69
CA THR A 94 0.59 -34.70 -6.23
C THR A 94 1.71 -35.41 -5.50
N ILE A 95 2.07 -36.63 -5.89
CA ILE A 95 3.12 -37.44 -5.23
C ILE A 95 4.47 -36.72 -5.28
N SER A 96 4.84 -36.10 -6.38
CA SER A 96 6.09 -35.37 -6.55
C SER A 96 6.11 -34.01 -5.83
N GLY A 97 5.00 -33.60 -5.27
CA GLY A 97 4.81 -32.28 -4.65
C GLY A 97 4.80 -31.12 -5.65
N ALA A 98 4.54 -31.37 -6.95
CA ALA A 98 4.46 -30.31 -7.96
C ALA A 98 3.25 -29.41 -7.72
N LYS A 99 2.07 -29.95 -7.37
CA LYS A 99 0.90 -29.19 -6.99
C LYS A 99 1.18 -28.34 -5.74
N ALA A 100 1.83 -28.89 -4.74
CA ALA A 100 2.22 -28.19 -3.52
C ALA A 100 3.21 -27.04 -3.80
N ARG A 101 4.10 -27.18 -4.79
CA ARG A 101 4.97 -26.06 -5.23
C ARG A 101 4.17 -24.94 -5.88
N VAL A 102 3.20 -25.26 -6.73
CA VAL A 102 2.31 -24.26 -7.33
C VAL A 102 1.53 -23.52 -6.26
N ALA A 103 0.96 -24.25 -5.28
CA ALA A 103 0.20 -23.65 -4.17
C ALA A 103 1.07 -22.68 -3.36
N ARG A 104 2.29 -23.07 -2.98
CA ARG A 104 3.22 -22.15 -2.28
C ARG A 104 3.55 -20.89 -3.09
N ARG A 105 3.71 -21.00 -4.42
CA ARG A 105 3.94 -19.82 -5.27
C ARG A 105 2.72 -18.92 -5.40
N ARG A 106 1.52 -19.50 -5.33
CA ARG A 106 0.28 -18.71 -5.21
C ARG A 106 0.21 -17.98 -3.85
N ASP A 107 0.64 -18.62 -2.78
CA ASP A 107 0.73 -17.98 -1.45
C ASP A 107 1.69 -16.80 -1.48
N ASP A 108 2.87 -16.93 -2.11
CA ASP A 108 3.82 -15.83 -2.30
C ASP A 108 3.16 -14.62 -3.03
N MET A 109 2.34 -14.88 -4.06
CA MET A 109 1.60 -13.82 -4.77
C MET A 109 0.58 -13.11 -3.88
N VAL A 110 -0.18 -13.87 -3.10
CA VAL A 110 -1.16 -13.34 -2.15
C VAL A 110 -0.50 -12.46 -1.09
N ASP A 111 0.69 -12.85 -0.61
CA ASP A 111 1.46 -12.06 0.35
C ASP A 111 1.93 -10.73 -0.26
N TRP A 112 2.40 -10.73 -1.50
CA TRP A 112 2.80 -9.49 -2.18
C TRP A 112 1.61 -8.58 -2.50
N GLN A 113 0.46 -9.17 -2.85
CA GLN A 113 -0.77 -8.40 -3.04
C GLN A 113 -1.19 -7.71 -1.73
N TYR A 114 -1.17 -8.43 -0.61
CA TYR A 114 -1.44 -7.84 0.70
C TYR A 114 -0.48 -6.69 1.03
N LYS A 115 0.83 -6.87 0.76
CA LYS A 115 1.82 -5.81 0.97
C LYS A 115 1.51 -4.56 0.14
N SER A 116 1.09 -4.73 -1.11
CA SER A 116 0.71 -3.60 -1.98
C SER A 116 -0.50 -2.83 -1.42
N GLU A 117 -1.53 -3.55 -0.98
CA GLU A 117 -2.73 -2.93 -0.39
C GLU A 117 -2.42 -2.25 0.95
N ARG A 118 -1.56 -2.87 1.77
CA ARG A 118 -1.09 -2.29 3.03
C ARG A 118 -0.38 -0.95 2.78
N VAL A 119 0.55 -0.92 1.83
CA VAL A 119 1.23 0.32 1.41
C VAL A 119 0.24 1.39 0.98
N SER A 120 -0.77 1.04 0.17
CA SER A 120 -1.79 1.97 -0.28
C SER A 120 -2.58 2.61 0.88
N VAL A 121 -3.03 1.80 1.84
CA VAL A 121 -3.76 2.26 3.03
C VAL A 121 -2.89 3.17 3.91
N LEU A 122 -1.62 2.79 4.13
CA LEU A 122 -0.70 3.58 4.95
C LEU A 122 -0.26 4.87 4.26
N LEU A 123 -0.13 4.87 2.93
CA LEU A 123 0.14 6.09 2.16
C LEU A 123 -1.04 7.07 2.24
N GLU A 124 -2.29 6.59 2.08
CA GLU A 124 -3.49 7.41 2.29
C GLU A 124 -3.47 8.05 3.69
N ALA A 125 -3.19 7.26 4.71
CA ALA A 125 -3.10 7.75 6.09
C ALA A 125 -1.97 8.78 6.25
N LYS A 126 -0.78 8.51 5.71
CA LYS A 126 0.37 9.43 5.80
C LYS A 126 0.11 10.75 5.12
N GLN A 127 -0.51 10.75 3.94
CA GLN A 127 -0.91 11.98 3.24
C GLN A 127 -1.92 12.79 4.05
N ALA A 128 -2.93 12.15 4.65
CA ALA A 128 -3.90 12.83 5.50
C ALA A 128 -3.26 13.40 6.78
N LEU A 129 -2.29 12.70 7.39
CA LEU A 129 -1.53 13.19 8.54
C LEU A 129 -0.67 14.41 8.18
N ILE A 130 -0.03 14.39 7.00
CA ILE A 130 0.70 15.57 6.47
C ILE A 130 -0.23 16.76 6.33
N ASP A 131 -1.44 16.56 5.80
CA ASP A 131 -2.45 17.63 5.68
C ASP A 131 -2.89 18.14 7.05
N VAL A 132 -3.04 17.30 8.07
CA VAL A 132 -3.38 17.76 9.43
C VAL A 132 -2.28 18.66 10.00
N VAL A 133 -1.00 18.32 9.82
CA VAL A 133 0.14 19.17 10.25
C VAL A 133 0.09 20.53 9.53
N TYR A 134 -0.17 20.53 8.21
CA TYR A 134 -0.37 21.77 7.46
C TYR A 134 -1.48 22.63 8.07
N TYR A 135 -2.67 22.06 8.31
CA TYR A 135 -3.79 22.83 8.83
C TYR A 135 -3.57 23.28 10.28
N ASN A 136 -2.85 22.52 11.12
CA ASN A 136 -2.46 22.97 12.45
C ASN A 136 -1.66 24.27 12.37
N ARG A 137 -0.66 24.32 11.49
CA ARG A 137 0.19 25.50 11.29
C ARG A 137 -0.56 26.64 10.62
N TYR A 138 -1.35 26.34 9.61
CA TYR A 138 -2.14 27.35 8.89
C TYR A 138 -3.20 28.02 9.77
N ILE A 139 -3.90 27.25 10.61
CA ILE A 139 -4.87 27.80 11.56
C ILE A 139 -4.18 28.71 12.58
N ALA A 140 -3.02 28.32 13.10
CA ALA A 140 -2.25 29.17 14.01
C ALA A 140 -1.82 30.51 13.35
N GLU A 141 -1.45 30.44 12.07
CA GLU A 141 -1.14 31.63 11.28
C GLU A 141 -2.37 32.52 11.04
N LEU A 142 -3.51 31.93 10.66
CA LEU A 142 -4.76 32.66 10.48
C LEU A 142 -5.25 33.30 11.80
N GLU A 143 -5.02 32.69 12.95
CA GLU A 143 -5.35 33.27 14.24
C GLU A 143 -4.51 34.52 14.51
N ARG A 144 -3.20 34.48 14.17
CA ARG A 144 -2.34 35.69 14.26
C ARG A 144 -2.85 36.80 13.34
N ARG A 145 -3.18 36.47 12.07
CA ARG A 145 -3.73 37.44 11.09
C ARG A 145 -5.04 38.02 11.57
N LYS A 146 -5.95 37.20 12.10
CA LYS A 146 -7.23 37.62 12.65
C LYS A 146 -7.04 38.62 13.81
N ASN A 147 -6.20 38.28 14.77
CA ASN A 147 -5.91 39.14 15.92
C ASN A 147 -5.32 40.49 15.46
N HIS A 148 -4.48 40.49 14.44
CA HIS A 148 -3.89 41.67 13.86
C HIS A 148 -4.96 42.54 13.13
N ALA A 149 -5.76 41.92 12.26
CA ALA A 149 -6.83 42.61 11.53
C ALA A 149 -7.90 43.19 12.47
N ASP A 150 -8.26 42.46 13.55
CA ASP A 150 -9.19 42.93 14.58
C ASP A 150 -8.66 44.16 15.32
N ALA A 151 -7.38 44.20 15.67
CA ALA A 151 -6.74 45.34 16.31
C ALA A 151 -6.79 46.60 15.42
N ILE A 152 -6.51 46.45 14.11
CA ILE A 152 -6.60 47.55 13.15
C ILE A 152 -8.06 48.00 12.96
N CYS A 153 -9.01 47.06 12.84
CA CYS A 153 -10.42 47.36 12.69
C CYS A 153 -10.96 48.17 13.88
N LYS A 154 -10.60 47.77 15.10
CA LYS A 154 -10.94 48.52 16.34
C LYS A 154 -10.31 49.89 16.39
N ALA A 155 -9.10 50.08 15.90
CA ALA A 155 -8.44 51.38 15.83
C ALA A 155 -9.15 52.32 14.83
N GLN A 156 -9.44 51.82 13.63
CA GLN A 156 -10.14 52.59 12.60
C GLN A 156 -11.57 52.94 13.01
N LYS A 157 -12.28 52.02 13.69
CA LYS A 157 -13.62 52.32 14.23
C LYS A 157 -13.59 53.47 15.22
N ARG A 158 -12.65 53.47 16.16
CA ARG A 158 -12.49 54.59 17.13
C ARG A 158 -12.15 55.91 16.47
N SER A 159 -11.25 55.88 15.44
CA SER A 159 -10.92 57.08 14.67
C SER A 159 -12.12 57.65 13.92
N LEU A 160 -12.95 56.76 13.35
CA LEU A 160 -14.19 57.17 12.64
C LEU A 160 -15.21 57.76 13.62
N GLU A 161 -15.43 57.20 14.82
CA GLU A 161 -16.31 57.66 15.88
C GLU A 161 -15.85 59.01 16.45
N ALA A 162 -14.55 59.25 16.47
CA ALA A 162 -13.96 60.54 16.86
C ALA A 162 -14.01 61.63 15.74
N GLY A 163 -14.55 61.31 14.57
CA GLY A 163 -14.63 62.24 13.44
C GLY A 163 -13.30 62.47 12.70
N ALA A 164 -12.23 61.71 13.05
CA ALA A 164 -10.90 61.81 12.45
C ALA A 164 -10.61 60.70 11.44
N GLY A 165 -11.52 59.72 11.25
CA GLY A 165 -11.33 58.55 10.41
C GLY A 165 -12.07 58.62 9.07
N ASN A 166 -11.60 57.78 8.11
CA ASN A 166 -12.21 57.61 6.81
C ASN A 166 -13.13 56.38 6.77
N ARG A 167 -14.37 56.54 6.37
CA ARG A 167 -15.36 55.46 6.25
C ARG A 167 -14.91 54.35 5.29
N LEU A 168 -14.24 54.71 4.18
CA LEU A 168 -13.74 53.73 3.20
C LEU A 168 -12.66 52.87 3.81
N GLU A 169 -11.72 53.46 4.56
CA GLU A 169 -10.67 52.72 5.24
C GLU A 169 -11.23 51.74 6.26
N TYR A 170 -12.20 52.18 7.08
CA TYR A 170 -12.87 51.26 8.03
C TYR A 170 -13.57 50.11 7.32
N ASN A 171 -14.26 50.37 6.21
CA ASN A 171 -14.90 49.29 5.43
C ASN A 171 -13.88 48.28 4.86
N ASN A 172 -12.76 48.77 4.33
CA ASN A 172 -11.69 47.91 3.77
C ASN A 172 -11.11 47.00 4.87
N VAL A 173 -10.82 47.51 6.04
CA VAL A 173 -10.31 46.69 7.16
C VAL A 173 -11.36 45.71 7.68
N SER A 174 -12.62 46.14 7.75
CA SER A 174 -13.73 45.27 8.14
C SER A 174 -13.93 44.09 7.18
N LEU A 175 -13.79 44.33 5.88
CA LEU A 175 -13.84 43.29 4.86
C LEU A 175 -12.65 42.35 4.98
N SER A 176 -11.42 42.86 5.18
CA SER A 176 -10.22 42.07 5.41
C SER A 176 -10.35 41.14 6.63
N LEU A 177 -10.87 41.68 7.75
CA LEU A 177 -11.13 40.85 8.94
C LEU A 177 -12.12 39.72 8.65
N SER A 178 -13.24 40.05 7.95
CA SER A 178 -14.25 39.06 7.56
C SER A 178 -13.68 37.95 6.65
N GLN A 179 -12.76 38.30 5.73
CA GLN A 179 -12.07 37.32 4.89
C GLN A 179 -11.23 36.35 5.70
N VAL A 180 -10.39 36.84 6.60
CA VAL A 180 -9.54 36.02 7.48
C VAL A 180 -10.40 35.12 8.38
N GLU A 181 -11.51 35.61 8.92
CA GLU A 181 -12.45 34.79 9.71
C GLU A 181 -13.10 33.68 8.89
N ALA A 182 -13.45 33.97 7.63
CA ALA A 182 -14.00 32.96 6.72
C ALA A 182 -12.97 31.89 6.35
N GLU A 183 -11.73 32.29 6.07
CA GLU A 183 -10.62 31.36 5.79
C GLU A 183 -10.29 30.48 7.00
N MET A 184 -10.23 31.06 8.17
CA MET A 184 -10.02 30.32 9.42
C MET A 184 -11.10 29.25 9.64
N LYS A 185 -12.38 29.61 9.40
CA LYS A 185 -13.49 28.67 9.50
C LYS A 185 -13.39 27.52 8.51
N LYS A 186 -13.00 27.81 7.27
CA LYS A 186 -12.72 26.77 6.25
C LYS A 186 -11.59 25.85 6.70
N ALA A 187 -10.46 26.42 7.12
CA ALA A 187 -9.30 25.64 7.55
C ALA A 187 -9.62 24.71 8.74
N VAL A 188 -10.38 25.20 9.73
CA VAL A 188 -10.85 24.38 10.86
C VAL A 188 -11.77 23.26 10.42
N THR A 189 -12.65 23.52 9.44
CA THR A 189 -13.56 22.50 8.88
C THR A 189 -12.78 21.42 8.14
N GLU A 190 -11.82 21.79 7.31
CA GLU A 190 -10.98 20.83 6.57
C GLU A 190 -10.14 19.96 7.53
N ARG A 191 -9.53 20.60 8.54
CA ARG A 191 -8.82 19.84 9.58
C ARG A 191 -9.72 18.81 10.26
N GLN A 192 -10.96 19.21 10.61
CA GLN A 192 -11.91 18.28 11.26
C GLN A 192 -12.32 17.14 10.32
N SER A 193 -12.49 17.42 9.03
CA SER A 193 -12.76 16.41 8.01
C SER A 193 -11.62 15.38 7.93
N LEU A 194 -10.36 15.83 7.89
CA LEU A 194 -9.18 14.97 7.89
C LEU A 194 -9.07 14.11 9.15
N LEU A 195 -9.32 14.69 10.33
CA LEU A 195 -9.33 13.93 11.59
C LEU A 195 -10.44 12.86 11.60
N THR A 196 -11.59 13.13 10.95
CA THR A 196 -12.66 12.15 10.78
C THR A 196 -12.24 11.04 9.83
N GLN A 197 -11.58 11.37 8.72
CA GLN A 197 -11.00 10.39 7.80
C GLN A 197 -9.97 9.50 8.51
N LEU A 198 -9.06 10.09 9.27
CA LEU A 198 -8.05 9.37 10.05
C LEU A 198 -8.68 8.48 11.12
N SER A 199 -9.73 8.94 11.81
CA SER A 199 -10.49 8.11 12.75
C SER A 199 -11.09 6.89 12.04
N ARG A 200 -11.66 7.05 10.84
CA ARG A 200 -12.16 5.92 10.03
C ARG A 200 -11.04 4.93 9.71
N LEU A 201 -9.86 5.41 9.32
CA LEU A 201 -8.70 4.56 9.05
C LEU A 201 -8.16 3.90 10.33
N ASN A 202 -8.33 4.53 11.48
CA ASN A 202 -7.94 4.03 12.82
C ASN A 202 -9.02 3.14 13.47
N GLY A 203 -9.85 2.48 12.66
CA GLY A 203 -10.89 1.57 13.18
C GLY A 203 -11.99 2.25 13.97
N GLY A 204 -12.28 3.53 13.71
CA GLY A 204 -13.28 4.34 14.41
C GLY A 204 -12.77 5.03 15.68
N GLN A 205 -11.51 4.83 16.07
CA GLN A 205 -10.92 5.48 17.23
C GLN A 205 -10.42 6.88 16.89
N PRO A 206 -10.66 7.89 17.75
CA PRO A 206 -10.19 9.24 17.50
C PRO A 206 -8.66 9.29 17.55
N LEU A 207 -8.07 10.04 16.63
CA LEU A 207 -6.64 10.26 16.56
C LEU A 207 -6.34 11.74 16.85
N SER A 208 -5.33 12.02 17.66
CA SER A 208 -4.87 13.37 17.97
C SER A 208 -3.48 13.60 17.41
N LEU A 209 -3.34 14.62 16.58
CA LEU A 209 -2.07 15.09 16.05
C LEU A 209 -2.00 16.61 16.21
N THR A 210 -1.05 17.07 17.01
CA THR A 210 -0.87 18.51 17.34
C THR A 210 0.39 19.11 16.72
N ASP A 211 1.17 18.30 16.00
CA ASP A 211 2.40 18.74 15.34
C ASP A 211 2.11 19.87 14.35
N THR A 212 2.99 20.85 14.32
CA THR A 212 2.93 22.03 13.44
C THR A 212 4.12 22.12 12.50
N GLU A 213 5.08 21.20 12.62
CA GLU A 213 6.30 21.17 11.81
C GLU A 213 6.53 19.79 11.23
N TYR A 214 7.16 19.76 10.06
CA TYR A 214 7.58 18.53 9.40
C TYR A 214 9.02 18.18 9.73
N VAL A 215 9.32 16.89 9.82
CA VAL A 215 10.69 16.41 9.77
C VAL A 215 11.15 16.43 8.32
N LEU A 216 12.35 16.96 8.08
CA LEU A 216 12.91 17.02 6.74
C LEU A 216 13.15 15.60 6.22
N PRO A 217 12.60 15.24 5.06
CA PRO A 217 12.81 13.94 4.47
C PRO A 217 14.20 13.86 3.86
N GLU A 218 14.88 12.73 4.05
CA GLU A 218 16.14 12.45 3.35
C GLU A 218 15.81 11.94 1.93
N LEU A 219 16.20 12.73 0.93
CA LEU A 219 16.11 12.35 -0.47
C LEU A 219 17.40 11.69 -0.94
N PRO A 220 17.32 10.64 -1.77
CA PRO A 220 18.52 10.03 -2.34
C PRO A 220 19.26 11.03 -3.24
N SER A 221 20.56 11.06 -3.11
CA SER A 221 21.43 11.94 -3.93
C SER A 221 21.54 11.47 -5.38
N ASP A 222 21.53 10.15 -5.61
CA ASP A 222 21.57 9.51 -6.93
C ASP A 222 20.45 8.49 -7.07
N PHE A 223 19.64 8.68 -8.12
CA PHE A 223 18.47 7.83 -8.39
C PHE A 223 18.85 6.39 -8.73
N ASP A 224 19.86 6.19 -9.59
CA ASP A 224 20.17 4.84 -10.09
C ASP A 224 20.70 3.94 -8.99
N SER A 225 21.57 4.45 -8.13
CA SER A 225 22.07 3.72 -6.96
C SER A 225 20.96 3.39 -5.97
N TRP A 226 20.06 4.33 -5.71
CA TRP A 226 18.90 4.14 -4.85
C TRP A 226 17.92 3.13 -5.45
N TYR A 227 17.58 3.25 -6.74
CA TYR A 227 16.67 2.34 -7.43
C TYR A 227 17.17 0.89 -7.37
N MET A 228 18.45 0.64 -7.57
CA MET A 228 19.03 -0.71 -7.45
C MET A 228 18.83 -1.33 -6.07
N GLN A 229 18.86 -0.52 -5.01
CA GLN A 229 18.67 -1.00 -3.65
C GLN A 229 17.20 -1.33 -3.32
N VAL A 230 16.26 -0.51 -3.84
CA VAL A 230 14.85 -0.59 -3.42
C VAL A 230 13.96 -1.39 -4.38
N SER A 231 14.33 -1.52 -5.64
CA SER A 231 13.49 -2.12 -6.68
C SER A 231 13.07 -3.56 -6.37
N SER A 232 13.94 -4.35 -5.76
CA SER A 232 13.62 -5.75 -5.40
C SER A 232 12.67 -5.88 -4.20
N ALA A 233 12.61 -4.87 -3.35
CA ALA A 233 11.73 -4.83 -2.18
C ALA A 233 10.34 -4.27 -2.52
N HIS A 234 10.19 -3.63 -3.68
CA HIS A 234 8.93 -2.99 -4.06
C HIS A 234 7.84 -4.02 -4.34
N PRO A 235 6.62 -3.87 -3.77
CA PRO A 235 5.54 -4.86 -3.88
C PRO A 235 5.16 -5.23 -5.31
N SER A 236 5.16 -4.28 -6.25
CA SER A 236 4.81 -4.56 -7.66
C SER A 236 5.81 -5.50 -8.34
N VAL A 237 7.10 -5.34 -8.07
CA VAL A 237 8.13 -6.25 -8.60
C VAL A 237 8.04 -7.60 -7.91
N GLY A 238 7.90 -7.62 -6.58
CA GLY A 238 7.73 -8.86 -5.82
C GLY A 238 6.53 -9.69 -6.30
N TYR A 239 5.41 -9.04 -6.59
CA TYR A 239 4.24 -9.69 -7.19
C TYR A 239 4.53 -10.26 -8.58
N ALA A 240 5.13 -9.49 -9.49
CA ALA A 240 5.46 -9.94 -10.84
C ALA A 240 6.47 -11.09 -10.85
N GLU A 241 7.46 -11.07 -9.95
CA GLU A 241 8.42 -12.16 -9.78
C GLU A 241 7.76 -13.43 -9.22
N SER A 242 6.85 -13.28 -8.26
CA SER A 242 6.07 -14.39 -7.71
C SER A 242 5.14 -15.01 -8.77
N GLN A 243 4.52 -14.19 -9.61
CA GLN A 243 3.69 -14.64 -10.75
C GLN A 243 4.53 -15.44 -11.76
N THR A 244 5.73 -14.95 -12.09
CA THR A 244 6.68 -15.68 -12.95
C THR A 244 7.07 -17.02 -12.33
N ALA A 245 7.41 -17.05 -11.05
CA ALA A 245 7.77 -18.28 -10.34
C ALA A 245 6.60 -19.28 -10.27
N MET A 246 5.37 -18.77 -10.10
CA MET A 246 4.14 -19.57 -10.12
C MET A 246 3.92 -20.19 -11.51
N SER A 247 3.99 -19.41 -12.59
CA SER A 247 3.81 -19.90 -13.98
C SER A 247 4.84 -20.95 -14.35
N ARG A 248 6.10 -20.80 -13.94
CA ARG A 248 7.14 -21.81 -14.14
C ARG A 248 6.83 -23.09 -13.36
N SER A 249 6.31 -22.98 -12.14
CA SER A 249 5.88 -24.13 -11.35
C SER A 249 4.68 -24.84 -11.97
N GLN A 250 3.73 -24.10 -12.56
CA GLN A 250 2.60 -24.64 -13.32
C GLN A 250 3.07 -25.38 -14.58
N LEU A 251 4.04 -24.85 -15.32
CA LEU A 251 4.64 -25.55 -16.45
C LEU A 251 5.29 -26.88 -16.01
N SER A 252 5.99 -26.89 -14.90
CA SER A 252 6.56 -28.11 -14.33
C SER A 252 5.47 -29.12 -13.94
N ALA A 253 4.39 -28.68 -13.31
CA ALA A 253 3.26 -29.53 -12.95
C ALA A 253 2.53 -30.06 -14.20
N ALA A 254 2.35 -29.23 -15.24
CA ALA A 254 1.75 -29.63 -16.51
C ALA A 254 2.59 -30.70 -17.23
N ARG A 255 3.92 -30.62 -17.17
CA ARG A 255 4.81 -31.67 -17.72
C ARG A 255 4.68 -32.97 -16.95
N GLN A 256 4.56 -32.92 -15.62
CA GLN A 256 4.40 -34.10 -14.79
C GLN A 256 3.00 -34.73 -14.94
N SER A 257 1.97 -33.94 -15.20
CA SER A 257 0.63 -34.45 -15.50
C SER A 257 0.52 -35.18 -16.86
N ALA A 258 1.58 -35.14 -17.67
CA ALA A 258 1.70 -35.97 -18.88
C ALA A 258 2.21 -37.38 -18.59
N LEU A 259 2.70 -37.64 -17.39
CA LEU A 259 3.09 -38.97 -16.96
C LEU A 259 1.86 -39.79 -16.57
N PRO A 260 1.90 -41.14 -16.71
CA PRO A 260 0.80 -41.99 -16.33
C PRO A 260 0.45 -41.85 -14.84
N SER A 261 -0.84 -41.86 -14.48
CA SER A 261 -1.28 -42.05 -13.10
C SER A 261 -1.51 -43.53 -12.80
N ILE A 262 -1.34 -43.90 -11.53
CA ILE A 262 -1.46 -45.25 -11.05
C ILE A 262 -2.68 -45.34 -10.11
N SER A 263 -3.54 -46.33 -10.31
CA SER A 263 -4.60 -46.64 -9.38
C SER A 263 -4.34 -48.02 -8.71
N LEU A 264 -4.55 -48.06 -7.43
CA LEU A 264 -4.53 -49.30 -6.65
C LEU A 264 -5.91 -49.52 -6.04
N GLY A 265 -6.41 -50.76 -6.13
CA GLY A 265 -7.71 -51.07 -5.61
C GLY A 265 -7.86 -52.50 -5.14
N TYR A 266 -9.00 -52.75 -4.53
CA TYR A 266 -9.48 -54.07 -4.17
C TYR A 266 -10.87 -54.24 -4.82
N MET A 267 -11.11 -55.42 -5.35
CA MET A 267 -12.39 -55.81 -5.93
C MET A 267 -12.84 -57.18 -5.40
N SER A 268 -14.09 -57.27 -5.06
CA SER A 268 -14.76 -58.51 -4.67
C SER A 268 -16.01 -58.72 -5.52
N GLU A 269 -16.14 -59.87 -6.12
CA GLU A 269 -17.22 -60.28 -6.98
C GLU A 269 -17.93 -61.49 -6.35
N LYS A 270 -19.24 -61.36 -6.11
CA LYS A 270 -20.05 -62.45 -5.53
C LYS A 270 -21.16 -62.84 -6.49
N THR A 271 -21.12 -64.09 -6.89
CA THR A 271 -22.14 -64.75 -7.69
C THR A 271 -22.82 -65.86 -6.84
N ARG A 272 -23.75 -66.61 -7.42
CA ARG A 272 -24.56 -67.66 -6.72
C ARG A 272 -23.68 -68.75 -6.12
N GLY A 273 -23.25 -68.55 -4.87
CA GLY A 273 -22.44 -69.55 -4.12
C GLY A 273 -20.90 -69.43 -4.22
N GLU A 274 -20.44 -68.50 -5.05
CA GLU A 274 -19.00 -68.29 -5.27
C GLU A 274 -18.60 -66.82 -5.03
N GLN A 275 -17.42 -66.61 -4.47
CA GLN A 275 -16.86 -65.30 -4.26
C GLN A 275 -15.41 -65.26 -4.78
N VAL A 276 -15.13 -64.31 -5.68
CA VAL A 276 -13.78 -64.06 -6.17
C VAL A 276 -13.38 -62.65 -5.67
N GLN A 277 -12.17 -62.53 -5.20
CA GLN A 277 -11.67 -61.25 -4.68
C GLN A 277 -10.18 -61.09 -5.06
N GLY A 278 -9.74 -59.84 -5.24
CA GLY A 278 -8.38 -59.58 -5.63
C GLY A 278 -7.99 -58.12 -5.57
N VAL A 279 -6.73 -57.86 -5.82
CA VAL A 279 -6.15 -56.52 -5.91
C VAL A 279 -6.19 -56.08 -7.39
N THR A 280 -6.63 -54.87 -7.61
CA THR A 280 -6.62 -54.24 -8.95
C THR A 280 -5.53 -53.18 -9.03
N VAL A 281 -4.79 -53.18 -10.15
CA VAL A 281 -3.79 -52.17 -10.49
C VAL A 281 -4.19 -51.58 -11.84
N GLY A 282 -4.45 -50.27 -11.86
CA GLY A 282 -4.79 -49.56 -13.08
C GLY A 282 -3.68 -48.57 -13.45
N LEU A 283 -3.52 -48.32 -14.74
CA LEU A 283 -2.64 -47.30 -15.31
C LEU A 283 -3.42 -46.43 -16.25
N SER A 284 -3.49 -45.13 -15.97
CA SER A 284 -4.13 -44.14 -16.85
C SER A 284 -3.06 -43.31 -17.56
N VAL A 285 -3.09 -43.31 -18.90
CA VAL A 285 -2.11 -42.61 -19.75
C VAL A 285 -2.81 -41.47 -20.49
N PRO A 286 -2.47 -40.20 -20.24
CA PRO A 286 -3.11 -39.04 -20.89
C PRO A 286 -2.57 -38.82 -22.30
N LEU A 287 -3.16 -39.47 -23.30
CA LEU A 287 -2.67 -39.45 -24.67
C LEU A 287 -2.98 -38.17 -25.46
N TRP A 288 -4.10 -37.47 -25.15
CA TRP A 288 -4.58 -36.37 -26.00
C TRP A 288 -4.56 -34.99 -25.32
N SER A 289 -4.65 -34.91 -24.01
CA SER A 289 -4.79 -33.65 -23.29
C SER A 289 -3.46 -33.00 -22.88
N SER A 290 -2.43 -33.79 -22.62
CA SER A 290 -1.15 -33.36 -22.06
C SER A 290 -0.38 -32.37 -22.94
N GLY A 291 -0.29 -32.66 -24.27
CA GLY A 291 0.46 -31.79 -25.17
C GLY A 291 -0.10 -30.37 -25.30
N ARG A 292 -1.43 -30.21 -25.25
CA ARG A 292 -2.08 -28.89 -25.30
C ARG A 292 -1.86 -28.13 -23.99
N ARG A 293 -2.00 -28.80 -22.84
CA ARG A 293 -1.75 -28.22 -21.52
C ARG A 293 -0.32 -27.74 -21.34
N ILE A 294 0.66 -28.54 -21.78
CA ILE A 294 2.07 -28.15 -21.74
C ILE A 294 2.34 -26.93 -22.62
N LYS A 295 1.79 -26.91 -23.85
CA LYS A 295 1.92 -25.74 -24.74
C LYS A 295 1.29 -24.48 -24.15
N GLN A 296 0.11 -24.60 -23.56
CA GLN A 296 -0.56 -23.50 -22.85
C GLN A 296 0.32 -22.98 -21.69
N ALA A 297 0.70 -23.84 -20.75
CA ALA A 297 1.52 -23.47 -19.61
C ALA A 297 2.88 -22.86 -20.01
N LYS A 298 3.45 -23.31 -21.15
CA LYS A 298 4.67 -22.72 -21.71
C LYS A 298 4.43 -21.28 -22.17
N ARG A 299 3.33 -21.02 -22.89
CA ARG A 299 2.98 -19.66 -23.34
C ARG A 299 2.64 -18.74 -22.17
N GLU A 300 1.95 -19.26 -21.16
CA GLU A 300 1.68 -18.51 -19.90
C GLU A 300 2.97 -18.15 -19.17
N SER A 301 3.97 -19.04 -19.13
CA SER A 301 5.27 -18.77 -18.55
C SER A 301 6.06 -17.70 -19.33
N GLU A 302 6.03 -17.78 -20.67
CA GLU A 302 6.66 -16.76 -21.54
C GLU A 302 5.97 -15.39 -21.38
N ALA A 303 4.65 -15.35 -21.26
CA ALA A 303 3.89 -14.13 -21.00
C ALA A 303 4.20 -13.54 -19.61
N ALA A 304 4.31 -14.39 -18.58
CA ALA A 304 4.66 -13.93 -17.23
C ALA A 304 6.08 -13.35 -17.16
N ASP A 305 7.05 -13.92 -17.90
CA ASP A 305 8.40 -13.34 -18.02
C ASP A 305 8.35 -11.94 -18.64
N ALA A 306 7.59 -11.77 -19.75
CA ALA A 306 7.44 -10.47 -20.40
C ALA A 306 6.73 -9.44 -19.51
N MET A 307 5.66 -9.84 -18.78
CA MET A 307 4.97 -8.97 -17.82
C MET A 307 5.87 -8.54 -16.67
N ARG A 308 6.75 -9.44 -16.17
CA ARG A 308 7.73 -9.07 -15.13
C ARG A 308 8.69 -8.00 -15.62
N ASP A 309 9.22 -8.15 -16.84
CA ASP A 309 10.19 -7.21 -17.41
C ASP A 309 9.52 -5.84 -17.68
N ASP A 310 8.27 -5.85 -18.16
CA ASP A 310 7.45 -4.66 -18.30
C ASP A 310 7.19 -3.97 -16.94
N ALA A 311 6.79 -4.74 -15.91
CA ALA A 311 6.56 -4.20 -14.57
C ALA A 311 7.81 -3.53 -13.98
N LYS A 312 9.01 -4.09 -14.21
CA LYS A 312 10.28 -3.48 -13.80
C LYS A 312 10.54 -2.16 -14.54
N GLY A 313 10.26 -2.12 -15.85
CA GLY A 313 10.39 -0.91 -16.66
C GLY A 313 9.43 0.19 -16.21
N GLN A 314 8.15 -0.15 -15.99
CA GLN A 314 7.14 0.78 -15.51
C GLN A 314 7.48 1.31 -14.12
N LEU A 315 7.90 0.43 -13.18
CA LEU A 315 8.30 0.86 -11.85
C LEU A 315 9.48 1.83 -11.91
N ARG A 316 10.49 1.56 -12.74
CA ARG A 316 11.63 2.48 -12.87
C ARG A 316 11.20 3.86 -13.37
N GLY A 317 10.32 3.91 -14.37
CA GLY A 317 9.75 5.14 -14.89
C GLY A 317 8.96 5.91 -13.81
N LEU A 318 8.05 5.22 -13.11
CA LEU A 318 7.25 5.81 -12.04
C LEU A 318 8.10 6.36 -10.89
N LEU A 319 9.08 5.58 -10.42
CA LEU A 319 9.94 6.03 -9.31
C LEU A 319 10.86 7.18 -9.75
N TYR A 320 11.29 7.22 -11.02
CA TYR A 320 12.06 8.35 -11.54
C TYR A 320 11.23 9.63 -11.60
N GLU A 321 10.00 9.56 -12.07
CA GLU A 321 9.05 10.68 -12.06
C GLU A 321 8.82 11.21 -10.63
N ARG A 322 8.53 10.31 -9.68
CA ARG A 322 8.34 10.66 -8.27
C ARG A 322 9.60 11.28 -7.65
N TYR A 323 10.78 10.75 -8.00
CA TYR A 323 12.05 11.29 -7.55
C TYR A 323 12.28 12.73 -8.04
N LEU A 324 12.06 12.98 -9.33
CA LEU A 324 12.19 14.33 -9.88
C LEU A 324 11.21 15.31 -9.23
N ARG A 325 9.97 14.88 -9.02
CA ARG A 325 8.93 15.68 -8.35
C ARG A 325 9.28 15.97 -6.89
N ALA A 326 9.69 14.96 -6.13
CA ALA A 326 10.08 15.12 -4.73
C ALA A 326 11.29 16.07 -4.59
N LYS A 327 12.30 15.90 -5.45
CA LYS A 327 13.50 16.76 -5.47
C LYS A 327 13.15 18.21 -5.83
N GLY A 328 12.39 18.43 -6.91
CA GLY A 328 12.01 19.77 -7.33
C GLY A 328 11.15 20.50 -6.30
N LEU A 329 10.20 19.81 -5.66
CA LEU A 329 9.37 20.41 -4.60
C LEU A 329 10.18 20.68 -3.31
N ALA A 330 11.14 19.84 -2.97
CA ALA A 330 12.03 20.08 -1.83
C ALA A 330 12.91 21.31 -2.05
N GLU A 331 13.50 21.44 -3.25
CA GLU A 331 14.30 22.63 -3.63
C GLU A 331 13.42 23.89 -3.65
N ALA A 332 12.19 23.82 -4.15
CA ALA A 332 11.25 24.94 -4.16
C ALA A 332 10.82 25.35 -2.74
N ALA A 333 10.57 24.39 -1.85
CA ALA A 333 10.21 24.66 -0.46
C ALA A 333 11.36 25.35 0.28
N GLU A 334 12.60 24.89 0.10
CA GLU A 334 13.78 25.51 0.71
C GLU A 334 14.01 26.93 0.17
N ALA A 335 13.89 27.14 -1.15
CA ALA A 335 14.02 28.46 -1.77
C ALA A 335 12.96 29.43 -1.27
N SER A 336 11.68 29.00 -1.19
CA SER A 336 10.57 29.84 -0.69
C SER A 336 10.77 30.20 0.78
N LYS A 337 11.20 29.27 1.61
CA LYS A 337 11.48 29.48 3.03
C LYS A 337 12.62 30.48 3.24
N LYS A 338 13.69 30.35 2.46
CA LYS A 338 14.81 31.27 2.49
C LYS A 338 14.39 32.68 2.06
N ALA A 339 13.64 32.81 0.96
CA ALA A 339 13.14 34.09 0.48
C ALA A 339 12.25 34.79 1.51
N LEU A 340 11.34 34.03 2.18
CA LEU A 340 10.50 34.57 3.24
C LEU A 340 11.31 35.08 4.44
N ALA A 341 12.36 34.33 4.84
CA ALA A 341 13.23 34.71 5.94
C ALA A 341 14.05 35.99 5.66
N GLU A 342 14.49 36.16 4.40
CA GLU A 342 15.27 37.34 3.97
C GLU A 342 14.39 38.57 3.76
N ALA A 343 13.10 38.41 3.43
CA ALA A 343 12.18 39.47 3.07
C ALA A 343 11.05 39.70 4.09
N ASP A 344 11.27 39.42 5.39
CA ASP A 344 10.28 39.69 6.45
C ASP A 344 10.14 41.21 6.69
N ASN A 345 9.25 41.83 5.95
CA ASN A 345 8.94 43.24 6.02
C ASN A 345 7.81 43.56 7.01
N SER A 346 7.25 42.62 7.75
CA SER A 346 6.07 42.80 8.61
C SER A 346 6.25 43.90 9.67
N GLN A 347 7.43 43.93 10.31
CA GLN A 347 7.77 44.95 11.30
C GLN A 347 8.04 46.32 10.67
N LEU A 348 8.66 46.37 9.47
CA LEU A 348 8.92 47.61 8.74
C LEU A 348 7.62 48.28 8.30
N LEU A 349 6.69 47.52 7.71
CA LEU A 349 5.38 47.97 7.33
C LEU A 349 4.63 48.56 8.53
N THR A 350 4.67 47.88 9.69
CA THR A 350 4.01 48.39 10.91
C THR A 350 4.64 49.70 11.42
N LYS A 351 5.95 49.85 11.32
CA LYS A 351 6.66 51.10 11.70
C LYS A 351 6.34 52.25 10.75
N ALA A 352 6.39 51.98 9.45
CA ALA A 352 6.07 53.00 8.41
C ALA A 352 4.64 53.49 8.52
N LEU A 353 3.64 52.63 8.78
CA LEU A 353 2.26 53.02 9.03
C LEU A 353 2.13 53.93 10.27
N LYS A 354 2.80 53.54 11.38
CA LYS A 354 2.78 54.33 12.62
C LYS A 354 3.46 55.69 12.48
N ALA A 355 4.48 55.78 11.63
CA ALA A 355 5.16 57.05 11.32
C ALA A 355 4.39 57.91 10.34
N GLY A 356 3.33 57.40 9.71
CA GLY A 356 2.57 58.10 8.67
C GLY A 356 3.29 58.16 7.33
N GLU A 357 4.33 57.34 7.13
CA GLU A 357 5.12 57.28 5.90
C GLU A 357 4.38 56.54 4.76
N ILE A 358 3.46 55.65 5.11
CA ILE A 358 2.60 54.91 4.18
C ILE A 358 1.13 55.02 4.61
N SER A 359 0.23 54.99 3.64
CA SER A 359 -1.21 54.93 3.87
C SER A 359 -1.64 53.54 4.40
N LEU A 360 -2.83 53.48 5.00
CA LEU A 360 -3.41 52.21 5.44
C LEU A 360 -3.61 51.25 4.25
N VAL A 361 -3.95 51.75 3.06
CA VAL A 361 -4.13 50.92 1.87
C VAL A 361 -2.78 50.30 1.43
N GLU A 362 -1.71 51.11 1.35
CA GLU A 362 -0.36 50.61 1.04
C GLU A 362 0.13 49.57 2.08
N TYR A 363 -0.18 49.83 3.33
CA TYR A 363 0.10 48.85 4.42
C TYR A 363 -0.62 47.51 4.19
N LEU A 364 -1.93 47.53 3.92
CA LEU A 364 -2.72 46.31 3.71
C LEU A 364 -2.23 45.55 2.45
N VAL A 365 -1.88 46.25 1.38
CA VAL A 365 -1.31 45.66 0.16
C VAL A 365 0.05 45.01 0.47
N GLY A 366 0.95 45.72 1.16
CA GLY A 366 2.25 45.15 1.55
C GLY A 366 2.13 43.95 2.44
N LEU A 367 1.14 43.97 3.35
CA LEU A 367 0.87 42.86 4.26
C LEU A 367 0.28 41.64 3.54
N SER A 368 -0.54 41.85 2.50
CA SER A 368 -1.07 40.74 1.70
C SER A 368 0.03 40.00 0.96
N TYR A 369 1.01 40.68 0.37
CA TYR A 369 2.17 40.05 -0.24
C TYR A 369 2.97 39.19 0.76
N TYR A 370 3.12 39.66 1.98
CA TYR A 370 3.79 38.91 3.02
C TYR A 370 2.99 37.65 3.42
N TYR A 371 1.68 37.76 3.55
CA TYR A 371 0.80 36.63 3.87
C TYR A 371 0.76 35.60 2.73
N ASP A 372 0.70 36.06 1.47
CA ASP A 372 0.77 35.18 0.30
C ASP A 372 2.09 34.40 0.24
N ALA A 373 3.20 35.04 0.64
CA ALA A 373 4.49 34.37 0.73
C ALA A 373 4.51 33.29 1.83
N ILE A 374 3.92 33.55 2.99
CA ILE A 374 3.75 32.54 4.07
C ILE A 374 2.92 31.36 3.56
N ASP A 375 1.79 31.63 2.90
CA ASP A 375 0.89 30.60 2.40
C ASP A 375 1.56 29.74 1.33
N ASN A 376 2.37 30.36 0.48
CA ASN A 376 3.19 29.65 -0.50
C ASN A 376 4.22 28.71 0.18
N VAL A 377 4.93 29.19 1.20
CA VAL A 377 5.87 28.35 1.96
C VAL A 377 5.14 27.16 2.59
N LEU A 378 4.03 27.38 3.28
CA LEU A 378 3.25 26.32 3.94
C LEU A 378 2.77 25.27 2.93
N THR A 379 2.27 25.73 1.77
CA THR A 379 1.75 24.86 0.71
C THR A 379 2.86 24.06 0.07
N THR A 380 3.99 24.69 -0.27
CA THR A 380 5.12 24.03 -0.94
C THR A 380 5.80 23.02 -0.01
N GLU A 381 5.94 23.33 1.29
CA GLU A 381 6.41 22.37 2.30
C GLU A 381 5.51 21.14 2.37
N ARG A 382 4.18 21.33 2.42
CA ARG A 382 3.21 20.24 2.41
C ARG A 382 3.33 19.37 1.17
N GLU A 383 3.39 19.98 -0.01
CA GLU A 383 3.53 19.26 -1.29
C GLU A 383 4.84 18.49 -1.37
N SER A 384 5.93 19.06 -0.89
CA SER A 384 7.23 18.40 -0.78
C SER A 384 7.14 17.15 0.10
N GLN A 385 6.52 17.26 1.28
CA GLN A 385 6.32 16.13 2.20
C GLN A 385 5.50 15.00 1.58
N LYS A 386 4.42 15.35 0.86
CA LYS A 386 3.58 14.36 0.15
C LYS A 386 4.36 13.67 -0.97
N ALA A 387 5.11 14.42 -1.77
CA ALA A 387 5.91 13.85 -2.84
C ALA A 387 7.00 12.90 -2.30
N CYS A 388 7.63 13.24 -1.17
CA CYS A 388 8.58 12.36 -0.50
C CYS A 388 7.90 11.10 0.06
N ALA A 389 6.68 11.22 0.61
CA ALA A 389 5.91 10.07 1.08
C ALA A 389 5.54 9.13 -0.08
N GLU A 390 5.18 9.67 -1.24
CA GLU A 390 4.89 8.89 -2.46
C GLU A 390 6.14 8.20 -3.03
N LEU A 391 7.32 8.83 -2.95
CA LEU A 391 8.58 8.24 -3.39
C LEU A 391 9.00 7.06 -2.53
N THR A 392 8.71 7.12 -1.23
CA THR A 392 9.15 6.14 -0.24
C THR A 392 7.99 5.27 0.29
N ASP A 393 6.88 5.17 -0.44
CA ASP A 393 5.66 4.47 -0.03
C ASP A 393 5.90 3.00 0.34
N PHE A 394 6.77 2.31 -0.40
CA PHE A 394 7.12 0.90 -0.18
C PHE A 394 7.87 0.63 1.14
N LEU A 395 8.31 1.67 1.86
CA LEU A 395 8.92 1.57 3.20
C LEU A 395 7.87 1.59 4.33
N LEU A 396 6.62 1.89 4.02
CA LEU A 396 5.50 1.96 4.97
C LEU A 396 5.04 0.56 5.50
#